data_d071b13c3988114d485c77819320a618
#
_entry.id   d071b13c3988114d485c77819320a618
#
_cell.length_a   1.000
_cell.length_b   1.000
_cell.length_c   1.000
_cell.angle_alpha   90.00
_cell.angle_beta   90.00
_cell.angle_gamma   90.00
#
_symmetry.space_group_name_H-M   'P 1'
#
loop_
_entity.id
_entity.type
_entity.pdbx_description
1 polymer ?
#
loop_
_entity_poly.entity_id
_entity_poly.type
_entity_poly.pdbx_seq_one_letter_code
_entity_poly.pdbx_strand_id
1 'polypeptide(L)'
;MARVSPTLTHLVVTWIALAIAVLALHNVFGNEVLPDAVYVPANVLTGVALVGVAVVAGASLDDLGLGRANAGNGLRWGLAIASVVAIGLAAGVALPATRGLFHDQRVAGLSGSELAYEALLRIPVGTALFEELAFRGVLLALLLRVTSTLPAVAVSSALFGLWHILPTISALRANEIAQGTAAAVGAVAGAVIVTAVGGALLCALRLHTGSLLAPVLTHAATNSLATLAAFAVQRAD
;
A
#
# COMPACT_ATOMS: atom_id res chain seq x y z
N MET A 1 25.78 3.13 18.28
CA MET A 1 24.62 2.24 18.45
C MET A 1 24.88 1.26 19.58
N ALA A 2 24.12 1.32 20.68
CA ALA A 2 24.19 0.31 21.73
C ALA A 2 23.77 -1.06 21.15
N ARG A 3 24.56 -2.10 21.37
CA ARG A 3 24.21 -3.47 20.93
C ARG A 3 22.97 -3.91 21.68
N VAL A 4 21.87 -4.14 20.98
CA VAL A 4 20.68 -4.79 21.52
C VAL A 4 21.09 -6.17 22.04
N SER A 5 20.58 -6.58 23.20
CA SER A 5 20.93 -7.90 23.73
C SER A 5 20.47 -9.01 22.79
N PRO A 6 21.19 -10.14 22.66
CA PRO A 6 20.79 -11.24 21.76
C PRO A 6 19.35 -11.72 22.02
N THR A 7 18.92 -11.78 23.26
CA THR A 7 17.57 -12.19 23.66
C THR A 7 16.50 -11.23 23.13
N LEU A 8 16.74 -9.91 23.22
CA LEU A 8 15.82 -8.91 22.67
C LEU A 8 15.77 -8.98 21.14
N THR A 9 16.89 -9.23 20.48
CA THR A 9 16.94 -9.41 19.03
C THR A 9 16.09 -10.61 18.59
N HIS A 10 16.24 -11.77 19.24
CA HIS A 10 15.42 -12.94 18.94
C HIS A 10 13.93 -12.69 19.14
N LEU A 11 13.55 -11.98 20.20
CA LEU A 11 12.15 -11.63 20.45
C LEU A 11 11.58 -10.73 19.35
N VAL A 12 12.31 -9.70 18.93
CA VAL A 12 11.85 -8.80 17.83
C VAL A 12 11.76 -9.55 16.51
N VAL A 13 12.69 -10.45 16.20
CA VAL A 13 12.62 -11.30 15.00
C VAL A 13 11.37 -12.18 15.02
N THR A 14 10.98 -12.72 16.17
CA THR A 14 9.73 -13.49 16.31
C THR A 14 8.51 -12.62 15.99
N TRP A 15 8.46 -11.37 16.46
CA TRP A 15 7.38 -10.44 16.14
C TRP A 15 7.34 -10.05 14.67
N ILE A 16 8.50 -9.89 14.02
CA ILE A 16 8.60 -9.66 12.58
C ILE A 16 8.00 -10.87 11.82
N ALA A 17 8.40 -12.09 12.19
CA ALA A 17 7.89 -13.30 11.57
C ALA A 17 6.37 -13.44 11.72
N LEU A 18 5.84 -13.13 12.93
CA LEU A 18 4.40 -13.12 13.19
C LEU A 18 3.69 -12.08 12.32
N ALA A 19 4.21 -10.85 12.23
CA ALA A 19 3.61 -9.81 11.40
C ALA A 19 3.58 -10.22 9.92
N ILE A 20 4.66 -10.80 9.40
CA ILE A 20 4.72 -11.31 8.02
C ILE A 20 3.71 -12.46 7.82
N ALA A 21 3.59 -13.39 8.77
CA ALA A 21 2.63 -14.48 8.69
C ALA A 21 1.18 -13.98 8.69
N VAL A 22 0.85 -13.02 9.56
CA VAL A 22 -0.48 -12.37 9.59
C VAL A 22 -0.76 -11.69 8.27
N LEU A 23 0.18 -10.94 7.71
CA LEU A 23 0.02 -10.27 6.42
C LEU A 23 -0.17 -11.28 5.28
N ALA A 24 0.62 -12.34 5.22
CA ALA A 24 0.49 -13.36 4.18
C ALA A 24 -0.87 -14.06 4.23
N LEU A 25 -1.34 -14.45 5.42
CA LEU A 25 -2.66 -15.04 5.61
C LEU A 25 -3.76 -14.05 5.23
N HIS A 26 -3.66 -12.81 5.72
CA HIS A 26 -4.64 -11.77 5.43
C HIS A 26 -4.74 -11.48 3.93
N ASN A 27 -3.60 -11.46 3.21
CA ASN A 27 -3.59 -11.27 1.77
C ASN A 27 -4.37 -12.36 1.04
N VAL A 28 -4.15 -13.63 1.39
CA VAL A 28 -4.90 -14.74 0.79
C VAL A 28 -6.38 -14.66 1.14
N PHE A 29 -6.72 -14.51 2.43
CA PHE A 29 -8.12 -14.43 2.86
C PHE A 29 -8.83 -13.21 2.27
N GLY A 30 -8.18 -12.04 2.25
CA GLY A 30 -8.75 -10.79 1.74
C GLY A 30 -9.03 -10.80 0.24
N ASN A 31 -8.19 -11.49 -0.54
CA ASN A 31 -8.34 -11.52 -2.01
C ASN A 31 -9.15 -12.71 -2.52
N GLU A 32 -9.19 -13.85 -1.78
CA GLU A 32 -9.76 -15.09 -2.30
C GLU A 32 -11.00 -15.57 -1.52
N VAL A 33 -11.22 -15.08 -0.29
CA VAL A 33 -12.23 -15.69 0.61
C VAL A 33 -13.25 -14.67 1.13
N LEU A 34 -12.79 -13.46 1.51
CA LEU A 34 -13.66 -12.50 2.19
C LEU A 34 -14.61 -11.80 1.19
N PRO A 35 -15.91 -11.66 1.53
CA PRO A 35 -16.82 -10.84 0.76
C PRO A 35 -16.39 -9.37 0.76
N ASP A 36 -16.63 -8.64 -0.34
CA ASP A 36 -16.29 -7.21 -0.47
C ASP A 36 -16.85 -6.33 0.67
N ALA A 37 -18.03 -6.67 1.18
CA ALA A 37 -18.67 -5.92 2.28
C ALA A 37 -17.84 -5.90 3.57
N VAL A 38 -17.01 -6.90 3.83
CA VAL A 38 -16.14 -6.97 5.02
C VAL A 38 -14.71 -6.54 4.76
N TYR A 39 -14.36 -6.15 3.54
CA TYR A 39 -13.00 -5.76 3.16
C TYR A 39 -12.44 -4.63 4.04
N VAL A 40 -13.15 -3.51 4.15
CA VAL A 40 -12.70 -2.36 4.96
C VAL A 40 -12.61 -2.71 6.44
N PRO A 41 -13.64 -3.27 7.10
CA PRO A 41 -13.54 -3.63 8.51
C PRO A 41 -12.47 -4.70 8.78
N ALA A 42 -12.27 -5.69 7.92
CA ALA A 42 -11.23 -6.69 8.08
C ALA A 42 -9.82 -6.06 8.04
N ASN A 43 -9.56 -5.16 7.08
CA ASN A 43 -8.29 -4.45 6.96
C ASN A 43 -8.04 -3.51 8.16
N VAL A 44 -9.05 -2.79 8.63
CA VAL A 44 -8.96 -1.95 9.82
C VAL A 44 -8.62 -2.79 11.05
N LEU A 45 -9.35 -3.90 11.29
CA LEU A 45 -9.10 -4.78 12.44
C LEU A 45 -7.71 -5.41 12.39
N THR A 46 -7.29 -5.88 11.22
CA THR A 46 -5.93 -6.44 11.04
C THR A 46 -4.87 -5.37 11.25
N GLY A 47 -5.07 -4.14 10.75
CA GLY A 47 -4.17 -3.02 10.99
C GLY A 47 -4.03 -2.68 12.48
N VAL A 48 -5.14 -2.64 13.22
CA VAL A 48 -5.13 -2.42 14.67
C VAL A 48 -4.40 -3.56 15.40
N ALA A 49 -4.64 -4.82 15.01
CA ALA A 49 -3.93 -5.97 15.58
C ALA A 49 -2.41 -5.89 15.34
N LEU A 50 -1.98 -5.51 14.12
CA LEU A 50 -0.56 -5.34 13.80
C LEU A 50 0.09 -4.21 14.61
N VAL A 51 -0.60 -3.08 14.83
CA VAL A 51 -0.12 -2.03 15.75
C VAL A 51 0.02 -2.59 17.15
N GLY A 52 -0.95 -3.36 17.64
CA GLY A 52 -0.86 -4.05 18.94
C GLY A 52 0.37 -4.94 19.04
N VAL A 53 0.64 -5.74 18.00
CA VAL A 53 1.87 -6.57 17.91
C VAL A 53 3.13 -5.72 18.01
N ALA A 54 3.20 -4.60 17.27
CA ALA A 54 4.38 -3.73 17.30
C ALA A 54 4.59 -3.07 18.69
N VAL A 55 3.50 -2.62 19.32
CA VAL A 55 3.55 -2.03 20.68
C VAL A 55 4.01 -3.07 21.73
N VAL A 56 3.47 -4.27 21.67
CA VAL A 56 3.92 -5.38 22.55
C VAL A 56 5.39 -5.74 22.28
N ALA A 57 5.84 -5.65 21.03
CA ALA A 57 7.26 -5.78 20.67
C ALA A 57 8.12 -4.61 21.15
N GLY A 58 7.52 -3.56 21.76
CA GLY A 58 8.20 -2.40 22.32
C GLY A 58 8.43 -1.25 21.34
N ALA A 59 7.72 -1.19 20.23
CA ALA A 59 7.72 -0.03 19.34
C ALA A 59 6.81 1.07 19.92
N SER A 60 7.26 2.32 19.87
CA SER A 60 6.44 3.49 20.20
C SER A 60 5.58 3.93 19.02
N LEU A 61 4.58 4.78 19.28
CA LEU A 61 3.79 5.38 18.20
C LEU A 61 4.65 6.27 17.27
N ASP A 62 5.71 6.87 17.79
CA ASP A 62 6.67 7.64 16.98
C ASP A 62 7.46 6.71 16.05
N ASP A 63 7.87 5.54 16.53
CA ASP A 63 8.53 4.52 15.68
C ASP A 63 7.62 4.09 14.52
N LEU A 64 6.31 3.99 14.78
CA LEU A 64 5.30 3.66 13.76
C LEU A 64 4.97 4.83 12.83
N GLY A 65 5.42 6.06 13.14
CA GLY A 65 5.09 7.29 12.42
C GLY A 65 3.70 7.83 12.71
N LEU A 66 3.10 7.39 13.79
CA LEU A 66 1.79 7.83 14.28
C LEU A 66 1.90 8.98 15.29
N GLY A 67 3.13 9.39 15.61
CA GLY A 67 3.39 10.51 16.52
C GLY A 67 2.89 11.84 15.97
N ARG A 68 2.31 12.67 16.85
CA ARG A 68 1.69 13.94 16.46
C ARG A 68 2.69 15.02 16.06
N ALA A 69 3.91 14.96 16.58
CA ALA A 69 4.96 15.98 16.34
C ALA A 69 5.27 16.18 14.85
N ASN A 70 5.24 15.11 14.06
CA ASN A 70 5.57 15.13 12.65
C ASN A 70 4.32 15.17 11.72
N ALA A 71 3.10 15.23 12.28
CA ALA A 71 1.87 15.19 11.48
C ALA A 71 1.78 16.34 10.48
N GLY A 72 2.14 17.56 10.87
CA GLY A 72 2.15 18.72 9.98
C GLY A 72 3.13 18.57 8.81
N ASN A 73 4.32 18.02 9.07
CA ASN A 73 5.29 17.72 8.02
C ASN A 73 4.77 16.62 7.09
N GLY A 74 4.18 15.57 7.66
CA GLY A 74 3.53 14.49 6.90
C GLY A 74 2.41 14.99 5.99
N LEU A 75 1.55 15.85 6.50
CA LEU A 75 0.46 16.46 5.73
C LEU A 75 1.00 17.29 4.56
N ARG A 76 1.98 18.17 4.82
CA ARG A 76 2.58 19.03 3.78
C ARG A 76 3.18 18.21 2.63
N TRP A 77 4.01 17.23 2.94
CA TRP A 77 4.65 16.40 1.93
C TRP A 77 3.66 15.46 1.22
N GLY A 78 2.73 14.88 1.98
CA GLY A 78 1.69 14.03 1.41
C GLY A 78 0.81 14.76 0.41
N LEU A 79 0.34 15.97 0.75
CA LEU A 79 -0.46 16.80 -0.16
C LEU A 79 0.36 17.30 -1.37
N ALA A 80 1.63 17.67 -1.17
CA ALA A 80 2.47 18.11 -2.28
C ALA A 80 2.66 16.98 -3.31
N ILE A 81 2.98 15.77 -2.86
CA ILE A 81 3.16 14.62 -3.77
C ILE A 81 1.82 14.20 -4.37
N ALA A 82 0.73 14.19 -3.59
CA ALA A 82 -0.62 13.92 -4.11
C ALA A 82 -1.01 14.89 -5.23
N SER A 83 -0.63 16.17 -5.11
CA SER A 83 -0.87 17.17 -6.16
C SER A 83 -0.06 16.87 -7.43
N VAL A 84 1.20 16.44 -7.30
CA VAL A 84 2.02 16.01 -8.46
C VAL A 84 1.40 14.79 -9.13
N VAL A 85 0.94 13.80 -8.35
CA VAL A 85 0.22 12.63 -8.86
C VAL A 85 -1.04 13.04 -9.61
N ALA A 86 -1.86 13.94 -9.03
CA ALA A 86 -3.08 14.43 -9.66
C ALA A 86 -2.80 15.09 -11.02
N ILE A 87 -1.79 15.95 -11.09
CA ILE A 87 -1.36 16.60 -12.34
C ILE A 87 -0.88 15.56 -13.36
N GLY A 88 -0.07 14.58 -12.93
CA GLY A 88 0.43 13.52 -13.80
C GLY A 88 -0.69 12.66 -14.39
N LEU A 89 -1.66 12.25 -13.56
CA LEU A 89 -2.83 11.48 -14.00
C LEU A 89 -3.73 12.30 -14.94
N ALA A 90 -3.98 13.58 -14.62
CA ALA A 90 -4.77 14.47 -15.48
C ALA A 90 -4.09 14.66 -16.85
N ALA A 91 -2.79 14.84 -16.89
CA ALA A 91 -2.02 14.89 -18.12
C ALA A 91 -2.09 13.57 -18.89
N GLY A 92 -1.96 12.43 -18.19
CA GLY A 92 -2.06 11.10 -18.82
C GLY A 92 -3.42 10.83 -19.46
N VAL A 93 -4.51 11.28 -18.84
CA VAL A 93 -5.87 11.19 -19.42
C VAL A 93 -6.04 12.14 -20.59
N ALA A 94 -5.47 13.34 -20.53
CA ALA A 94 -5.60 14.36 -21.57
C ALA A 94 -4.83 14.02 -22.86
N LEU A 95 -3.74 13.24 -22.75
CA LEU A 95 -2.90 12.87 -23.89
C LEU A 95 -3.49 11.64 -24.61
N PRO A 96 -3.80 11.72 -25.92
CA PRO A 96 -4.35 10.59 -26.69
C PRO A 96 -3.48 9.33 -26.63
N ALA A 97 -2.15 9.51 -26.61
CA ALA A 97 -1.19 8.40 -26.59
C ALA A 97 -1.23 7.55 -25.30
N THR A 98 -1.68 8.12 -24.18
CA THR A 98 -1.70 7.45 -22.86
C THR A 98 -3.12 7.23 -22.34
N ARG A 99 -4.14 7.87 -22.91
CA ARG A 99 -5.54 7.77 -22.48
C ARG A 99 -6.00 6.31 -22.43
N GLY A 100 -5.66 5.49 -23.42
CA GLY A 100 -6.03 4.07 -23.46
C GLY A 100 -5.49 3.23 -22.32
N LEU A 101 -4.46 3.69 -21.59
CA LEU A 101 -3.91 3.01 -20.41
C LEU A 101 -4.84 3.12 -19.18
N PHE A 102 -5.85 4.00 -19.24
CA PHE A 102 -6.81 4.20 -18.16
C PHE A 102 -8.09 3.34 -18.32
N HIS A 103 -8.19 2.52 -19.36
CA HIS A 103 -9.30 1.56 -19.45
C HIS A 103 -9.18 0.50 -18.37
N ASP A 104 -10.20 0.39 -17.51
CA ASP A 104 -10.25 -0.59 -16.42
C ASP A 104 -11.68 -1.13 -16.26
N GLN A 105 -11.89 -2.40 -16.57
CA GLN A 105 -13.18 -3.07 -16.48
C GLN A 105 -13.73 -3.13 -15.04
N ARG A 106 -12.88 -3.00 -14.04
CA ARG A 106 -13.31 -2.98 -12.63
C ARG A 106 -14.19 -1.78 -12.28
N VAL A 107 -14.13 -0.70 -13.07
CA VAL A 107 -14.94 0.50 -12.84
C VAL A 107 -16.07 0.67 -13.86
N ALA A 108 -16.15 -0.17 -14.91
CA ALA A 108 -17.06 -0.02 -16.04
C ALA A 108 -18.56 0.01 -15.64
N GLY A 109 -18.93 -0.81 -14.67
CA GLY A 109 -20.33 -0.96 -14.20
C GLY A 109 -20.67 -0.14 -12.96
N LEU A 110 -19.75 0.64 -12.39
CA LEU A 110 -19.99 1.33 -11.12
C LEU A 110 -20.99 2.48 -11.30
N SER A 111 -21.92 2.57 -10.35
CA SER A 111 -22.74 3.78 -10.14
C SER A 111 -21.89 4.88 -9.50
N GLY A 112 -22.39 6.13 -9.49
CA GLY A 112 -21.70 7.23 -8.82
C GLY A 112 -21.52 7.03 -7.32
N SER A 113 -22.44 6.34 -6.63
CA SER A 113 -22.34 6.01 -5.20
C SER A 113 -21.30 4.93 -4.93
N GLU A 114 -21.20 3.92 -5.78
CA GLU A 114 -20.17 2.89 -5.68
C GLU A 114 -18.78 3.46 -5.95
N LEU A 115 -18.64 4.30 -6.97
CA LEU A 115 -17.39 5.02 -7.22
C LEU A 115 -16.99 5.91 -6.03
N ALA A 116 -17.93 6.62 -5.42
CA ALA A 116 -17.67 7.44 -4.24
C ALA A 116 -17.21 6.58 -3.06
N TYR A 117 -17.84 5.43 -2.82
CA TYR A 117 -17.41 4.46 -1.82
C TYR A 117 -15.99 3.97 -2.08
N GLU A 118 -15.68 3.54 -3.31
CA GLU A 118 -14.34 3.08 -3.70
C GLU A 118 -13.29 4.16 -3.48
N ALA A 119 -13.50 5.36 -4.04
CA ALA A 119 -12.49 6.41 -4.06
C ALA A 119 -12.32 7.13 -2.72
N LEU A 120 -13.36 7.21 -1.87
CA LEU A 120 -13.34 8.00 -0.63
C LEU A 120 -13.25 7.15 0.64
N LEU A 121 -13.57 5.86 0.57
CA LEU A 121 -13.56 5.00 1.75
C LEU A 121 -12.74 3.74 1.53
N ARG A 122 -13.09 2.88 0.57
CA ARG A 122 -12.45 1.58 0.38
C ARG A 122 -10.95 1.73 0.10
N ILE A 123 -10.59 2.56 -0.86
CA ILE A 123 -9.18 2.79 -1.21
C ILE A 123 -8.44 3.54 -0.11
N PRO A 124 -8.88 4.71 0.40
CA PRO A 124 -8.10 5.44 1.40
C PRO A 124 -7.95 4.70 2.73
N VAL A 125 -9.01 4.06 3.21
CA VAL A 125 -9.03 3.41 4.54
C VAL A 125 -8.74 1.92 4.44
N GLY A 126 -9.44 1.22 3.56
CA GLY A 126 -9.30 -0.23 3.41
C GLY A 126 -7.99 -0.64 2.76
N THR A 127 -7.46 0.14 1.81
CA THR A 127 -6.23 -0.21 1.11
C THR A 127 -5.05 0.63 1.60
N ALA A 128 -5.03 1.93 1.30
CA ALA A 128 -3.83 2.75 1.50
C ALA A 128 -3.44 2.88 2.99
N LEU A 129 -4.39 3.23 3.87
CA LEU A 129 -4.10 3.34 5.30
C LEU A 129 -3.63 1.99 5.88
N PHE A 130 -4.33 0.90 5.57
CA PHE A 130 -3.97 -0.44 6.03
C PHE A 130 -2.57 -0.84 5.57
N GLU A 131 -2.29 -0.73 4.27
CA GLU A 131 -1.01 -1.16 3.70
C GLU A 131 0.15 -0.29 4.20
N GLU A 132 -0.02 1.03 4.28
CA GLU A 132 1.02 1.89 4.83
C GLU A 132 1.27 1.63 6.32
N LEU A 133 0.21 1.40 7.09
CA LEU A 133 0.32 1.03 8.50
C LEU A 133 1.07 -0.29 8.68
N ALA A 134 0.75 -1.29 7.86
CA ALA A 134 1.38 -2.61 7.91
C ALA A 134 2.86 -2.57 7.49
N PHE A 135 3.17 -1.96 6.35
CA PHE A 135 4.51 -2.00 5.75
C PHE A 135 5.42 -0.88 6.23
N ARG A 136 4.96 0.40 6.28
CA ARG A 136 5.77 1.58 6.65
C ARG A 136 5.64 1.97 8.10
N GLY A 137 4.54 1.55 8.75
CA GLY A 137 4.39 1.63 10.19
C GLY A 137 5.07 0.44 10.88
N VAL A 138 4.38 -0.69 10.92
CA VAL A 138 4.74 -1.85 11.75
C VAL A 138 5.99 -2.55 11.25
N LEU A 139 5.98 -3.07 10.03
CA LEU A 139 7.07 -3.92 9.53
C LEU A 139 8.39 -3.15 9.46
N LEU A 140 8.39 -1.94 8.90
CA LEU A 140 9.58 -1.09 8.82
C LEU A 140 10.12 -0.75 10.22
N ALA A 141 9.25 -0.37 11.16
CA ALA A 141 9.66 -0.04 12.52
C ALA A 141 10.33 -1.23 13.23
N LEU A 142 9.75 -2.43 13.13
CA LEU A 142 10.31 -3.64 13.71
C LEU A 142 11.65 -4.02 13.06
N LEU A 143 11.76 -3.93 11.75
CA LEU A 143 13.00 -4.20 11.00
C LEU A 143 14.12 -3.24 11.41
N LEU A 144 13.83 -1.95 11.57
CA LEU A 144 14.80 -0.93 12.00
C LEU A 144 15.37 -1.18 13.40
N ARG A 145 14.72 -2.01 14.23
CA ARG A 145 15.21 -2.40 15.56
C ARG A 145 16.30 -3.48 15.50
N VAL A 146 16.35 -4.25 14.43
CA VAL A 146 17.26 -5.41 14.30
C VAL A 146 18.23 -5.28 13.13
N THR A 147 18.02 -4.31 12.23
CA THR A 147 18.90 -4.08 11.08
C THR A 147 19.08 -2.59 10.77
N SER A 148 19.97 -2.26 9.84
CA SER A 148 20.15 -0.89 9.36
C SER A 148 19.07 -0.48 8.37
N THR A 149 18.99 0.81 8.04
CA THR A 149 17.93 1.41 7.23
C THR A 149 17.79 0.76 5.86
N LEU A 150 18.89 0.53 5.14
CA LEU A 150 18.82 0.00 3.77
C LEU A 150 18.23 -1.41 3.70
N PRO A 151 18.70 -2.41 4.50
CA PRO A 151 18.04 -3.72 4.54
C PRO A 151 16.59 -3.66 5.02
N ALA A 152 16.26 -2.79 6.02
CA ALA A 152 14.89 -2.64 6.49
C ALA A 152 13.96 -2.16 5.37
N VAL A 153 14.36 -1.14 4.63
CA VAL A 153 13.63 -0.63 3.46
C VAL A 153 13.53 -1.70 2.37
N ALA A 154 14.64 -2.39 2.05
CA ALA A 154 14.65 -3.42 1.03
C ALA A 154 13.68 -4.57 1.35
N VAL A 155 13.69 -5.08 2.58
CA VAL A 155 12.80 -6.18 3.01
C VAL A 155 11.34 -5.73 3.00
N SER A 156 11.03 -4.56 3.60
CA SER A 156 9.66 -4.05 3.63
C SER A 156 9.11 -3.83 2.21
N SER A 157 9.92 -3.28 1.31
CA SER A 157 9.53 -2.99 -0.07
C SER A 157 9.39 -4.25 -0.92
N ALA A 158 10.27 -5.24 -0.74
CA ALA A 158 10.15 -6.52 -1.43
C ALA A 158 8.88 -7.28 -1.02
N LEU A 159 8.57 -7.31 0.29
CA LEU A 159 7.33 -7.90 0.78
C LEU A 159 6.09 -7.15 0.29
N PHE A 160 6.16 -5.83 0.18
CA PHE A 160 5.10 -5.03 -0.43
C PHE A 160 4.92 -5.34 -1.93
N GLY A 161 6.00 -5.56 -2.66
CA GLY A 161 5.92 -6.05 -4.05
C GLY A 161 5.24 -7.41 -4.13
N LEU A 162 5.65 -8.37 -3.31
CA LEU A 162 5.04 -9.71 -3.27
C LEU A 162 3.56 -9.68 -2.85
N TRP A 163 3.17 -8.75 -1.97
CA TRP A 163 1.79 -8.51 -1.60
C TRP A 163 0.89 -8.26 -2.82
N HIS A 164 1.41 -7.63 -3.87
CA HIS A 164 0.65 -7.27 -5.06
C HIS A 164 0.46 -8.41 -6.08
N ILE A 165 0.95 -9.62 -5.81
CA ILE A 165 0.76 -10.77 -6.70
C ILE A 165 -0.73 -11.07 -6.90
N LEU A 166 -1.49 -11.28 -5.80
CA LEU A 166 -2.91 -11.62 -5.88
C LEU A 166 -3.77 -10.48 -6.43
N PRO A 167 -3.65 -9.22 -5.97
CA PRO A 167 -4.35 -8.10 -6.59
C PRO A 167 -4.07 -7.93 -8.08
N THR A 168 -2.82 -8.17 -8.52
CA THR A 168 -2.48 -8.09 -9.94
C THR A 168 -3.13 -9.21 -10.75
N ILE A 169 -3.12 -10.44 -10.25
CA ILE A 169 -3.80 -11.56 -10.90
C ILE A 169 -5.30 -11.26 -11.05
N SER A 170 -5.93 -10.75 -10.01
CA SER A 170 -7.35 -10.36 -10.05
C SER A 170 -7.62 -9.24 -11.05
N ALA A 171 -6.75 -8.23 -11.13
CA ALA A 171 -6.87 -7.14 -12.09
C ALA A 171 -6.68 -7.63 -13.54
N LEU A 172 -5.71 -8.50 -13.80
CA LEU A 172 -5.49 -9.09 -15.13
C LEU A 172 -6.69 -9.92 -15.60
N ARG A 173 -7.30 -10.70 -14.69
CA ARG A 173 -8.51 -11.48 -14.98
C ARG A 173 -9.68 -10.57 -15.31
N ALA A 174 -9.93 -9.54 -14.50
CA ALA A 174 -11.05 -8.61 -14.69
C ALA A 174 -10.94 -7.84 -16.02
N ASN A 175 -9.73 -7.52 -16.45
CA ASN A 175 -9.47 -6.77 -17.70
C ASN A 175 -9.18 -7.65 -18.90
N GLU A 176 -9.24 -8.98 -18.77
CA GLU A 176 -8.93 -9.95 -19.85
C GLU A 176 -7.55 -9.74 -20.49
N ILE A 177 -6.60 -9.19 -19.72
CA ILE A 177 -5.24 -8.89 -20.16
C ILE A 177 -4.34 -10.11 -19.95
N ALA A 178 -3.34 -10.29 -20.82
CA ALA A 178 -2.31 -11.33 -20.70
C ALA A 178 -2.89 -12.75 -20.65
N GLN A 179 -3.70 -13.13 -21.61
CA GLN A 179 -4.39 -14.44 -21.69
C GLN A 179 -3.42 -15.65 -21.88
N GLY A 180 -2.13 -15.41 -22.17
CA GLY A 180 -1.11 -16.47 -22.20
C GLY A 180 -0.32 -16.55 -20.88
N THR A 181 0.04 -17.77 -20.44
CA THR A 181 0.77 -17.98 -19.18
C THR A 181 2.06 -17.15 -19.07
N ALA A 182 2.86 -17.06 -20.14
CA ALA A 182 4.10 -16.29 -20.14
C ALA A 182 3.83 -14.77 -20.02
N ALA A 183 2.81 -14.25 -20.71
CA ALA A 183 2.42 -12.85 -20.63
C ALA A 183 1.89 -12.49 -19.24
N ALA A 184 1.08 -13.36 -18.64
CA ALA A 184 0.55 -13.17 -17.27
C ALA A 184 1.69 -13.18 -16.24
N VAL A 185 2.63 -14.11 -16.33
CA VAL A 185 3.80 -14.16 -15.45
C VAL A 185 4.64 -12.90 -15.60
N GLY A 186 4.89 -12.45 -16.84
CA GLY A 186 5.62 -11.21 -17.10
C GLY A 186 4.94 -9.97 -16.49
N ALA A 187 3.61 -9.85 -16.63
CA ALA A 187 2.82 -8.76 -16.07
C ALA A 187 2.85 -8.75 -14.53
N VAL A 188 2.69 -9.92 -13.91
CA VAL A 188 2.77 -10.04 -12.43
C VAL A 188 4.18 -9.71 -11.94
N ALA A 189 5.24 -10.22 -12.60
CA ALA A 189 6.62 -9.91 -12.22
C ALA A 189 6.91 -8.40 -12.37
N GLY A 190 6.44 -7.78 -13.45
CA GLY A 190 6.53 -6.33 -13.65
C GLY A 190 5.82 -5.55 -12.55
N ALA A 191 4.60 -5.94 -12.19
CA ALA A 191 3.84 -5.32 -11.11
C ALA A 191 4.56 -5.45 -9.76
N VAL A 192 5.11 -6.62 -9.43
CA VAL A 192 5.90 -6.85 -8.21
C VAL A 192 7.10 -5.91 -8.16
N ILE A 193 7.83 -5.74 -9.26
CA ILE A 193 8.99 -4.84 -9.33
C ILE A 193 8.55 -3.38 -9.15
N VAL A 194 7.54 -2.93 -9.89
CA VAL A 194 7.05 -1.54 -9.84
C VAL A 194 6.52 -1.20 -8.45
N THR A 195 5.74 -2.10 -7.84
CA THR A 195 5.20 -1.88 -6.50
C THR A 195 6.28 -1.97 -5.42
N ALA A 196 7.31 -2.82 -5.58
CA ALA A 196 8.47 -2.82 -4.68
C ALA A 196 9.25 -1.50 -4.76
N VAL A 197 9.47 -0.95 -5.96
CA VAL A 197 10.11 0.38 -6.13
C VAL A 197 9.24 1.48 -5.52
N GLY A 198 7.94 1.49 -5.79
CA GLY A 198 7.00 2.39 -5.14
C GLY A 198 7.04 2.26 -3.62
N GLY A 199 7.15 1.01 -3.13
CA GLY A 199 7.35 0.68 -1.74
C GLY A 199 8.57 1.33 -1.11
N ALA A 200 9.70 1.31 -1.81
CA ALA A 200 10.94 1.94 -1.35
C ALA A 200 10.82 3.47 -1.31
N LEU A 201 10.15 4.07 -2.28
CA LEU A 201 9.88 5.52 -2.29
C LEU A 201 8.97 5.94 -1.12
N LEU A 202 7.92 5.16 -0.83
CA LEU A 202 7.05 5.42 0.32
C LEU A 202 7.77 5.20 1.66
N CYS A 203 8.68 4.22 1.76
CA CYS A 203 9.57 4.08 2.93
C CYS A 203 10.48 5.30 3.09
N ALA A 204 11.09 5.78 2.00
CA ALA A 204 11.94 6.98 2.02
C ALA A 204 11.13 8.21 2.46
N LEU A 205 9.91 8.38 1.95
CA LEU A 205 9.00 9.46 2.33
C LEU A 205 8.62 9.37 3.82
N ARG A 206 8.30 8.15 4.32
CA ARG A 206 8.02 7.89 5.72
C ARG A 206 9.21 8.29 6.62
N LEU A 207 10.41 7.88 6.25
CA LEU A 207 11.62 8.16 7.01
C LEU A 207 12.01 9.64 6.96
N HIS A 208 11.86 10.28 5.79
CA HIS A 208 12.15 11.70 5.60
C HIS A 208 11.20 12.59 6.43
N THR A 209 9.92 12.26 6.44
CA THR A 209 8.90 13.09 7.14
C THR A 209 8.74 12.76 8.60
N GLY A 210 9.16 11.58 9.04
CA GLY A 210 8.89 11.03 10.37
C GLY A 210 7.40 10.70 10.59
N SER A 211 6.56 10.74 9.55
CA SER A 211 5.10 10.60 9.66
C SER A 211 4.55 9.59 8.65
N LEU A 212 3.66 8.72 9.13
CA LEU A 212 2.92 7.79 8.28
C LEU A 212 1.89 8.51 7.39
N LEU A 213 1.49 9.72 7.76
CA LEU A 213 0.48 10.49 7.02
C LEU A 213 0.94 10.82 5.58
N ALA A 214 2.24 11.08 5.39
CA ALA A 214 2.78 11.39 4.06
C ALA A 214 2.62 10.22 3.06
N PRO A 215 3.10 9.00 3.34
CA PRO A 215 2.90 7.88 2.43
C PRO A 215 1.42 7.47 2.31
N VAL A 216 0.60 7.55 3.38
CA VAL A 216 -0.84 7.29 3.31
C VAL A 216 -1.54 8.21 2.32
N LEU A 217 -1.32 9.52 2.40
CA LEU A 217 -1.93 10.49 1.49
C LEU A 217 -1.45 10.31 0.04
N THR A 218 -0.15 10.05 -0.15
CA THR A 218 0.42 9.77 -1.47
C THR A 218 -0.19 8.52 -2.08
N HIS A 219 -0.26 7.43 -1.33
CA HIS A 219 -0.79 6.14 -1.79
C HIS A 219 -2.30 6.23 -2.08
N ALA A 220 -3.06 6.79 -1.14
CA ALA A 220 -4.50 7.01 -1.31
C ALA A 220 -4.78 7.88 -2.56
N ALA A 221 -4.06 8.99 -2.74
CA ALA A 221 -4.22 9.83 -3.91
C ALA A 221 -3.89 9.08 -5.20
N THR A 222 -2.79 8.32 -5.23
CA THR A 222 -2.40 7.54 -6.42
C THR A 222 -3.52 6.58 -6.84
N ASN A 223 -4.05 5.79 -5.91
CA ASN A 223 -5.03 4.78 -6.23
C ASN A 223 -6.43 5.37 -6.47
N SER A 224 -6.89 6.28 -5.59
CA SER A 224 -8.22 6.90 -5.74
C SER A 224 -8.34 7.74 -7.00
N LEU A 225 -7.32 8.56 -7.30
CA LEU A 225 -7.35 9.39 -8.51
C LEU A 225 -7.19 8.56 -9.78
N ALA A 226 -6.43 7.46 -9.76
CA ALA A 226 -6.36 6.54 -10.89
C ALA A 226 -7.72 5.86 -11.14
N THR A 227 -8.44 5.47 -10.10
CA THR A 227 -9.80 4.91 -10.19
C THR A 227 -10.78 5.92 -10.76
N LEU A 228 -10.74 7.18 -10.29
CA LEU A 228 -11.57 8.27 -10.84
C LEU A 228 -11.24 8.56 -12.32
N ALA A 229 -9.95 8.56 -12.66
CA ALA A 229 -9.49 8.76 -14.04
C ALA A 229 -9.96 7.64 -14.95
N ALA A 230 -9.85 6.38 -14.52
CA ALA A 230 -10.35 5.22 -15.28
C ALA A 230 -11.86 5.30 -15.51
N PHE A 231 -12.63 5.62 -14.47
CA PHE A 231 -14.07 5.79 -14.60
C PHE A 231 -14.45 6.91 -15.55
N ALA A 232 -13.75 8.06 -15.52
CA ALA A 232 -14.00 9.18 -16.41
C ALA A 232 -13.71 8.82 -17.88
N VAL A 233 -12.62 8.12 -18.16
CA VAL A 233 -12.27 7.64 -19.52
C VAL A 233 -13.32 6.66 -20.01
N GLN A 234 -13.68 5.68 -19.20
CA GLN A 234 -14.64 4.63 -19.58
C GLN A 234 -16.05 5.16 -19.89
N ARG A 235 -16.44 6.29 -19.29
CA ARG A 235 -17.73 6.92 -19.58
C ARG A 235 -17.71 7.88 -20.77
N ALA A 236 -16.55 8.30 -21.21
CA ALA A 236 -16.39 9.24 -22.30
C ALA A 236 -16.19 8.55 -23.67
N ASP A 237 -15.83 7.27 -23.65
CA ASP A 237 -15.64 6.42 -24.83
C ASP A 237 -16.85 5.54 -25.04
#